data_2ca6cbfce35419681a6be2e7ca469272
#
_entry.id   2ca6cbfce35419681a6be2e7ca469272
#
_cell.length_a   1.000
_cell.length_b   1.000
_cell.length_c   1.000
_cell.angle_alpha   90.00
_cell.angle_beta   90.00
_cell.angle_gamma   90.00
#
_symmetry.space_group_name_H-M   'P 1'
#
loop_
_entity.id
_entity.type
_entity.pdbx_description
1 polymer ?
#
loop_
_entity_poly.entity_id
_entity_poly.type
_entity_poly.pdbx_seq_one_letter_code
_entity_poly.pdbx_strand_id
1 'polypeptide(L)'
;MNEMRADKGLAFMLQYENVAWYDAGAVRILDRRVYPGRIEFVTCRTHVEVMQAIRDMVTQSAGPYTAAGMGMALAAWECREKTKQAQLVFLEQAASCIANARPTTRKRMEQVCSGCLTAAKEALESGARVDEAIRAHVVRANNSRYSKVNEIAKYLVAMFPQKGTVMTQCFGETIVGMML
;
A
#
# COMPACT_ATOMS: atom_id res chain seq x y z
N MET A 1 -18.10 -12.55 -1.33
CA MET A 1 -18.21 -11.78 -2.61
C MET A 1 -16.81 -11.35 -2.98
N ASN A 2 -16.32 -11.74 -4.17
CA ASN A 2 -15.05 -11.28 -4.67
C ASN A 2 -15.21 -9.79 -5.04
N GLU A 3 -14.76 -8.88 -4.19
CA GLU A 3 -14.77 -7.45 -4.54
C GLU A 3 -13.98 -7.27 -5.83
N MET A 4 -14.62 -6.67 -6.83
CA MET A 4 -13.99 -6.40 -8.12
C MET A 4 -12.83 -5.42 -7.86
N ARG A 5 -11.60 -5.86 -8.11
CA ARG A 5 -10.40 -5.07 -7.88
C ARG A 5 -10.28 -3.95 -8.90
N ALA A 6 -9.97 -2.75 -8.42
CA ALA A 6 -9.87 -1.56 -9.25
C ALA A 6 -8.54 -1.46 -10.05
N ASP A 7 -7.59 -2.37 -9.82
CA ASP A 7 -6.32 -2.45 -10.53
C ASP A 7 -6.32 -3.47 -11.68
N LYS A 8 -7.45 -4.17 -11.88
CA LYS A 8 -7.56 -5.17 -12.95
C LYS A 8 -7.45 -4.52 -14.34
N GLY A 9 -6.54 -5.02 -15.14
CA GLY A 9 -6.28 -4.50 -16.49
C GLY A 9 -5.36 -3.30 -16.57
N LEU A 10 -4.93 -2.74 -15.43
CA LEU A 10 -3.94 -1.66 -15.41
C LEU A 10 -2.52 -2.17 -15.69
N ALA A 11 -1.63 -1.25 -16.04
CA ALA A 11 -0.23 -1.52 -16.29
C ALA A 11 0.44 -2.25 -15.12
N PHE A 12 1.48 -3.06 -15.40
CA PHE A 12 2.18 -3.93 -14.45
C PHE A 12 2.46 -3.25 -13.11
N MET A 13 3.02 -2.04 -13.12
CA MET A 13 3.41 -1.32 -11.91
C MET A 13 2.24 -0.74 -11.10
N LEU A 14 1.01 -0.84 -11.58
CA LEU A 14 -0.20 -0.37 -10.91
C LEU A 14 -1.01 -1.51 -10.29
N GLN A 15 -0.71 -2.75 -10.66
CA GLN A 15 -1.33 -3.91 -10.05
C GLN A 15 -0.84 -4.07 -8.61
N TYR A 16 -1.74 -4.33 -7.68
CA TYR A 16 -1.45 -4.30 -6.24
C TYR A 16 -0.30 -5.22 -5.84
N GLU A 17 -0.26 -6.43 -6.41
CA GLU A 17 0.80 -7.41 -6.16
C GLU A 17 2.19 -6.93 -6.62
N ASN A 18 2.20 -6.00 -7.59
CA ASN A 18 3.44 -5.43 -8.13
C ASN A 18 3.81 -4.10 -7.47
N VAL A 19 2.95 -3.52 -6.65
CA VAL A 19 3.31 -2.35 -5.82
C VAL A 19 3.94 -2.80 -4.51
N ALA A 20 3.14 -3.47 -3.67
CA ALA A 20 3.55 -4.11 -2.43
C ALA A 20 2.46 -5.10 -2.02
N TRP A 21 2.84 -6.32 -1.69
CA TRP A 21 1.88 -7.38 -1.40
C TRP A 21 2.30 -8.22 -0.21
N TYR A 22 1.41 -8.33 0.77
CA TYR A 22 1.56 -9.25 1.88
C TYR A 22 1.00 -10.63 1.51
N ASP A 23 1.79 -11.65 1.73
CA ASP A 23 1.38 -13.06 1.62
C ASP A 23 2.17 -13.92 2.60
N ALA A 24 1.47 -14.76 3.36
CA ALA A 24 2.00 -15.82 4.21
C ALA A 24 3.24 -15.42 5.05
N GLY A 25 3.22 -14.24 5.70
CA GLY A 25 4.30 -13.79 6.60
C GLY A 25 5.48 -13.10 5.89
N ALA A 26 5.26 -12.62 4.67
CA ALA A 26 6.22 -11.77 3.97
C ALA A 26 5.51 -10.65 3.22
N VAL A 27 6.21 -9.53 2.99
CA VAL A 27 5.79 -8.47 2.08
C VAL A 27 6.79 -8.37 0.94
N ARG A 28 6.29 -8.48 -0.29
CA ARG A 28 7.06 -8.29 -1.51
C ARG A 28 6.81 -6.90 -2.06
N ILE A 29 7.85 -6.13 -2.35
CA ILE A 29 7.79 -4.74 -2.82
C ILE A 29 8.58 -4.63 -4.12
N LEU A 30 7.98 -4.08 -5.20
CA LEU A 30 8.69 -3.81 -6.45
C LEU A 30 9.81 -2.79 -6.21
N ASP A 31 11.04 -3.15 -6.60
CA ASP A 31 12.16 -2.23 -6.47
C ASP A 31 12.15 -1.16 -7.56
N ARG A 32 11.61 0.02 -7.20
CA ARG A 32 11.49 1.18 -8.08
C ARG A 32 12.82 1.88 -8.36
N ARG A 33 13.90 1.48 -7.70
CA ARG A 33 15.24 2.03 -7.94
C ARG A 33 15.86 1.47 -9.21
N VAL A 34 15.42 0.28 -9.64
CA VAL A 34 15.90 -0.41 -10.83
C VAL A 34 14.84 -0.60 -11.91
N TYR A 35 13.56 -0.51 -11.55
CA TYR A 35 12.45 -0.53 -12.50
C TYR A 35 12.41 0.78 -13.34
N PRO A 36 12.15 0.80 -14.67
CA PRO A 36 11.71 -0.35 -15.49
C PRO A 36 12.85 -1.15 -16.13
N GLY A 37 14.09 -0.76 -15.96
CA GLY A 37 15.23 -1.47 -16.57
C GLY A 37 15.31 -2.94 -16.14
N ARG A 38 14.92 -3.25 -14.89
CA ARG A 38 14.78 -4.61 -14.36
C ARG A 38 13.53 -4.74 -13.52
N ILE A 39 12.91 -5.92 -13.52
CA ILE A 39 11.78 -6.26 -12.65
C ILE A 39 12.34 -7.07 -11.49
N GLU A 40 12.60 -6.39 -10.39
CA GLU A 40 13.10 -6.99 -9.16
C GLU A 40 12.19 -6.65 -7.98
N PHE A 41 12.15 -7.52 -6.99
CA PHE A 41 11.35 -7.34 -5.79
C PHE A 41 12.22 -7.48 -4.55
N VAL A 42 12.01 -6.61 -3.58
CA VAL A 42 12.52 -6.76 -2.23
C VAL A 42 11.50 -7.51 -1.41
N THR A 43 11.92 -8.60 -0.77
CA THR A 43 11.07 -9.39 0.13
C THR A 43 11.42 -9.06 1.57
N CYS A 44 10.44 -8.54 2.31
CA CYS A 44 10.53 -8.18 3.72
C CYS A 44 9.83 -9.24 4.56
N ARG A 45 10.48 -9.72 5.63
CA ARG A 45 9.98 -10.73 6.56
C ARG A 45 9.61 -10.15 7.94
N THR A 46 9.89 -8.88 8.15
CA THR A 46 9.52 -8.11 9.33
C THR A 46 8.99 -6.73 8.94
N HIS A 47 8.16 -6.15 9.80
CA HIS A 47 7.67 -4.78 9.59
C HIS A 47 8.81 -3.74 9.60
N VAL A 48 9.91 -4.04 10.31
CA VAL A 48 11.12 -3.20 10.33
C VAL A 48 11.80 -3.19 8.96
N GLU A 49 11.88 -4.34 8.28
CA GLU A 49 12.39 -4.42 6.90
C GLU A 49 11.49 -3.66 5.93
N VAL A 50 10.17 -3.68 6.11
CA VAL A 50 9.25 -2.85 5.31
C VAL A 50 9.49 -1.37 5.56
N MET A 51 9.66 -0.96 6.82
CA MET A 51 10.03 0.41 7.16
C MET A 51 11.33 0.82 6.48
N GLN A 52 12.35 -0.04 6.53
CA GLN A 52 13.65 0.21 5.89
C GLN A 52 13.51 0.32 4.36
N ALA A 53 12.75 -0.57 3.72
CA ALA A 53 12.48 -0.51 2.28
C ALA A 53 11.79 0.81 1.87
N ILE A 54 10.85 1.31 2.68
CA ILE A 54 10.23 2.62 2.46
C ILE A 54 11.26 3.75 2.60
N ARG A 55 12.10 3.70 3.63
CA ARG A 55 13.17 4.68 3.87
C ARG A 55 14.17 4.73 2.71
N ASP A 56 14.57 3.56 2.21
CA ASP A 56 15.57 3.39 1.15
C ASP A 56 15.00 3.62 -0.26
N MET A 57 13.78 4.15 -0.35
CA MET A 57 13.13 4.47 -1.63
C MET A 57 12.93 3.24 -2.55
N VAL A 58 12.89 2.03 -2.01
CA VAL A 58 12.51 0.82 -2.77
C VAL A 58 11.15 1.02 -3.43
N THR A 59 10.23 1.68 -2.75
CA THR A 59 8.93 2.07 -3.28
C THR A 59 8.78 3.59 -3.34
N GLN A 60 8.08 4.09 -4.34
CA GLN A 60 7.98 5.52 -4.66
C GLN A 60 6.53 5.92 -4.95
N SER A 61 6.29 7.23 -5.17
CA SER A 61 4.97 7.81 -5.46
C SER A 61 3.92 7.44 -4.39
N ALA A 62 2.88 6.71 -4.74
CA ALA A 62 1.85 6.21 -3.83
C ALA A 62 2.19 4.83 -3.23
N GLY A 63 3.26 4.18 -3.69
CA GLY A 63 3.68 2.85 -3.23
C GLY A 63 3.97 2.77 -1.72
N PRO A 64 4.61 3.78 -1.09
CA PRO A 64 4.83 3.78 0.36
C PRO A 64 3.56 3.56 1.19
N TYR A 65 2.41 4.05 0.74
CA TYR A 65 1.14 3.89 1.46
C TYR A 65 0.63 2.44 1.41
N THR A 66 0.75 1.79 0.24
CA THR A 66 0.42 0.37 0.10
C THR A 66 1.40 -0.49 0.90
N ALA A 67 2.72 -0.20 0.80
CA ALA A 67 3.74 -0.91 1.56
C ALA A 67 3.54 -0.77 3.08
N ALA A 68 3.20 0.43 3.57
CA ALA A 68 2.90 0.64 4.98
C ALA A 68 1.72 -0.21 5.46
N GLY A 69 0.62 -0.23 4.72
CA GLY A 69 -0.53 -1.05 5.06
C GLY A 69 -0.23 -2.55 5.03
N MET A 70 0.49 -3.03 4.01
CA MET A 70 0.93 -4.44 3.94
C MET A 70 1.96 -4.78 5.02
N GLY A 71 2.81 -3.82 5.41
CA GLY A 71 3.71 -3.94 6.55
C GLY A 71 2.99 -4.08 7.88
N MET A 72 1.83 -3.42 8.04
CA MET A 72 0.97 -3.62 9.21
C MET A 72 0.34 -5.03 9.25
N ALA A 73 -0.03 -5.60 8.10
CA ALA A 73 -0.47 -6.99 8.03
C ALA A 73 0.66 -7.96 8.42
N LEU A 74 1.88 -7.69 7.95
CA LEU A 74 3.06 -8.46 8.36
C LEU A 74 3.33 -8.34 9.86
N ALA A 75 3.24 -7.15 10.45
CA ALA A 75 3.37 -6.95 11.89
C ALA A 75 2.35 -7.76 12.69
N ALA A 76 1.12 -7.87 12.19
CA ALA A 76 0.09 -8.71 12.82
C ALA A 76 0.45 -10.20 12.76
N TRP A 77 1.03 -10.66 11.66
CA TRP A 77 1.57 -12.02 11.55
C TRP A 77 2.74 -12.26 12.53
N GLU A 78 3.64 -11.31 12.67
CA GLU A 78 4.78 -11.41 13.60
C GLU A 78 4.33 -11.61 15.06
N CYS A 79 3.22 -10.98 15.46
CA CYS A 79 2.74 -11.04 16.84
C CYS A 79 1.54 -12.00 17.06
N ARG A 80 1.14 -12.80 16.06
CA ARG A 80 -0.10 -13.62 16.07
C ARG A 80 -0.22 -14.59 17.26
N GLU A 81 0.90 -15.07 17.79
CA GLU A 81 0.93 -16.00 18.93
C GLU A 81 0.85 -15.30 20.31
N LYS A 82 0.84 -13.96 20.33
CA LYS A 82 0.74 -13.18 21.55
C LYS A 82 -0.71 -13.06 22.03
N THR A 83 -0.89 -12.68 23.29
CA THR A 83 -2.23 -12.32 23.82
C THR A 83 -2.80 -11.12 23.04
N LYS A 84 -4.12 -10.98 22.99
CA LYS A 84 -4.79 -9.85 22.32
C LYS A 84 -4.23 -8.49 22.73
N GLN A 85 -4.02 -8.28 24.02
CA GLN A 85 -3.45 -7.03 24.54
C GLN A 85 -2.01 -6.80 24.06
N ALA A 86 -1.18 -7.85 24.06
CA ALA A 86 0.20 -7.75 23.60
C ALA A 86 0.28 -7.56 22.07
N GLN A 87 -0.67 -8.09 21.31
CA GLN A 87 -0.78 -7.83 19.86
C GLN A 87 -1.09 -6.36 19.60
N LEU A 88 -2.04 -5.75 20.32
CA LEU A 88 -2.37 -4.33 20.16
C LEU A 88 -1.17 -3.43 20.44
N VAL A 89 -0.46 -3.64 21.55
CA VAL A 89 0.75 -2.87 21.88
C VAL A 89 1.81 -3.01 20.80
N PHE A 90 2.04 -4.24 20.32
CA PHE A 90 3.00 -4.48 19.24
C PHE A 90 2.62 -3.77 17.95
N LEU A 91 1.35 -3.82 17.56
CA LEU A 91 0.84 -3.16 16.36
C LEU A 91 0.91 -1.63 16.45
N GLU A 92 0.67 -1.04 17.62
CA GLU A 92 0.85 0.40 17.84
C GLU A 92 2.33 0.82 17.68
N GLN A 93 3.26 0.01 18.18
CA GLN A 93 4.70 0.23 17.98
C GLN A 93 5.11 0.09 16.53
N ALA A 94 4.62 -0.94 15.82
CA ALA A 94 4.85 -1.16 14.41
C ALA A 94 4.29 -0.01 13.56
N ALA A 95 3.10 0.49 13.88
CA ALA A 95 2.48 1.63 13.23
C ALA A 95 3.35 2.89 13.35
N SER A 96 3.87 3.17 14.56
CA SER A 96 4.80 4.28 14.79
C SER A 96 6.10 4.10 14.01
N CYS A 97 6.68 2.89 14.00
CA CYS A 97 7.89 2.56 13.29
C CYS A 97 7.72 2.84 11.77
N ILE A 98 6.69 2.28 11.15
CA ILE A 98 6.41 2.41 9.71
C ILE A 98 6.07 3.86 9.35
N ALA A 99 5.24 4.54 10.12
CA ALA A 99 4.84 5.91 9.83
C ALA A 99 6.02 6.89 9.82
N ASN A 100 7.03 6.63 10.64
CA ASN A 100 8.23 7.45 10.73
C ASN A 100 9.32 7.09 9.71
N ALA A 101 9.09 6.16 8.79
CA ALA A 101 10.08 5.76 7.79
C ALA A 101 10.56 6.94 6.93
N ARG A 102 9.67 7.90 6.60
CA ARG A 102 10.00 9.08 5.79
C ARG A 102 9.25 10.33 6.27
N PRO A 103 9.97 11.42 6.59
CA PRO A 103 9.37 12.66 7.10
C PRO A 103 8.30 13.24 6.15
N THR A 104 8.57 13.26 4.85
CA THR A 104 7.73 13.87 3.83
C THR A 104 6.37 13.18 3.62
N THR A 105 6.26 11.92 3.97
CA THR A 105 5.03 11.11 3.81
C THR A 105 4.40 10.72 5.15
N ARG A 106 5.00 11.12 6.26
CA ARG A 106 4.62 10.72 7.62
C ARG A 106 3.12 10.84 7.90
N LYS A 107 2.56 12.03 7.73
CA LYS A 107 1.14 12.29 8.02
C LYS A 107 0.20 11.33 7.29
N ARG A 108 0.49 11.03 6.04
CA ARG A 108 -0.33 10.11 5.25
C ARG A 108 -0.14 8.66 5.68
N MET A 109 1.08 8.26 6.02
CA MET A 109 1.36 6.92 6.54
C MET A 109 0.73 6.71 7.91
N GLU A 110 0.72 7.71 8.80
CA GLU A 110 -0.02 7.68 10.07
C GLU A 110 -1.51 7.39 9.84
N GLN A 111 -2.15 8.02 8.86
CA GLN A 111 -3.56 7.75 8.51
C GLN A 111 -3.77 6.30 8.05
N VAL A 112 -2.88 5.77 7.20
CA VAL A 112 -2.95 4.37 6.73
C VAL A 112 -2.79 3.42 7.90
N CYS A 113 -1.78 3.61 8.74
CA CYS A 113 -1.53 2.76 9.91
C CYS A 113 -2.69 2.83 10.92
N SER A 114 -3.28 4.00 11.14
CA SER A 114 -4.47 4.17 11.99
C SER A 114 -5.66 3.35 11.49
N GLY A 115 -5.94 3.37 10.17
CA GLY A 115 -6.98 2.52 9.59
C GLY A 115 -6.69 1.02 9.77
N CYS A 116 -5.42 0.62 9.63
CA CYS A 116 -5.00 -0.75 9.90
C CYS A 116 -5.19 -1.15 11.37
N LEU A 117 -4.91 -0.25 12.32
CA LEU A 117 -5.12 -0.49 13.75
C LEU A 117 -6.61 -0.65 14.08
N THR A 118 -7.50 0.11 13.44
CA THR A 118 -8.95 -0.06 13.59
C THR A 118 -9.37 -1.45 13.11
N ALA A 119 -8.96 -1.86 11.91
CA ALA A 119 -9.26 -3.20 11.38
C ALA A 119 -8.68 -4.32 12.26
N ALA A 120 -7.51 -4.10 12.87
CA ALA A 120 -6.90 -5.05 13.80
C ALA A 120 -7.73 -5.21 15.09
N LYS A 121 -8.22 -4.11 15.67
CA LYS A 121 -9.07 -4.14 16.88
C LYS A 121 -10.36 -4.91 16.62
N GLU A 122 -11.06 -4.62 15.55
CA GLU A 122 -12.29 -5.32 15.14
C GLU A 122 -12.04 -6.83 14.93
N ALA A 123 -10.92 -7.19 14.29
CA ALA A 123 -10.56 -8.59 14.09
C ALA A 123 -10.25 -9.31 15.41
N LEU A 124 -9.53 -8.67 16.34
CA LEU A 124 -9.23 -9.23 17.66
C LEU A 124 -10.50 -9.43 18.52
N GLU A 125 -11.46 -8.52 18.43
CA GLU A 125 -12.75 -8.63 19.11
C GLU A 125 -13.57 -9.80 18.56
N SER A 126 -13.65 -9.92 17.23
CA SER A 126 -14.40 -10.99 16.55
C SER A 126 -13.70 -12.35 16.53
N GLY A 127 -12.43 -12.43 16.93
CA GLY A 127 -11.62 -13.65 16.83
C GLY A 127 -11.18 -14.01 15.40
N ALA A 128 -11.25 -13.06 14.47
CA ALA A 128 -10.76 -13.24 13.11
C ALA A 128 -9.24 -13.13 13.02
N ARG A 129 -8.67 -13.58 11.90
CA ARG A 129 -7.24 -13.43 11.63
C ARG A 129 -6.90 -11.98 11.36
N VAL A 130 -6.06 -11.41 12.23
CA VAL A 130 -5.73 -9.97 12.23
C VAL A 130 -4.96 -9.57 10.97
N ASP A 131 -3.99 -10.37 10.56
CA ASP A 131 -3.18 -10.14 9.35
C ASP A 131 -4.05 -10.08 8.08
N GLU A 132 -4.99 -11.02 7.94
CA GLU A 132 -5.92 -11.05 6.81
C GLU A 132 -6.93 -9.88 6.85
N ALA A 133 -7.40 -9.51 8.04
CA ALA A 133 -8.32 -8.39 8.20
C ALA A 133 -7.65 -7.06 7.78
N ILE A 134 -6.40 -6.86 8.19
CA ILE A 134 -5.61 -5.69 7.78
C ILE A 134 -5.36 -5.72 6.27
N ARG A 135 -4.93 -6.86 5.70
CA ARG A 135 -4.72 -6.99 4.25
C ARG A 135 -6.00 -6.64 3.47
N ALA A 136 -7.13 -7.18 3.88
CA ALA A 136 -8.43 -6.88 3.27
C ALA A 136 -8.78 -5.39 3.38
N HIS A 137 -8.54 -4.75 4.54
CA HIS A 137 -8.71 -3.32 4.72
C HIS A 137 -7.86 -2.50 3.72
N VAL A 138 -6.58 -2.86 3.56
CA VAL A 138 -5.67 -2.18 2.63
C VAL A 138 -6.15 -2.33 1.18
N VAL A 139 -6.63 -3.51 0.78
CA VAL A 139 -7.19 -3.74 -0.56
C VAL A 139 -8.41 -2.86 -0.79
N ARG A 140 -9.36 -2.79 0.16
CA ARG A 140 -10.54 -1.89 0.07
C ARG A 140 -10.11 -0.42 -0.04
N ALA A 141 -9.15 0.01 0.75
CA ALA A 141 -8.63 1.38 0.71
C ALA A 141 -7.98 1.71 -0.66
N ASN A 142 -7.22 0.76 -1.22
CA ASN A 142 -6.65 0.90 -2.56
C ASN A 142 -7.74 0.93 -3.64
N ASN A 143 -8.76 0.07 -3.57
CA ASN A 143 -9.90 0.10 -4.49
C ASN A 143 -10.59 1.47 -4.47
N SER A 144 -10.90 2.01 -3.29
CA SER A 144 -11.50 3.34 -3.15
C SER A 144 -10.62 4.44 -3.75
N ARG A 145 -9.32 4.39 -3.49
CA ARG A 145 -8.36 5.35 -4.04
C ARG A 145 -8.29 5.27 -5.57
N TYR A 146 -8.15 4.07 -6.13
CA TYR A 146 -8.04 3.86 -7.56
C TYR A 146 -9.32 4.26 -8.29
N SER A 147 -10.49 3.93 -7.74
CA SER A 147 -11.77 4.37 -8.32
C SER A 147 -11.89 5.89 -8.39
N LYS A 148 -11.48 6.61 -7.32
CA LYS A 148 -11.47 8.07 -7.33
C LYS A 148 -10.49 8.64 -8.35
N VAL A 149 -9.28 8.06 -8.46
CA VAL A 149 -8.28 8.51 -9.45
C VAL A 149 -8.77 8.26 -10.86
N ASN A 150 -9.43 7.12 -11.11
CA ASN A 150 -10.02 6.81 -12.41
C ASN A 150 -11.09 7.83 -12.83
N GLU A 151 -11.96 8.24 -11.90
CA GLU A 151 -12.93 9.31 -12.20
C GLU A 151 -12.25 10.64 -12.52
N ILE A 152 -11.21 11.01 -11.76
CA ILE A 152 -10.42 12.21 -12.06
C ILE A 152 -9.76 12.10 -13.45
N ALA A 153 -9.20 10.94 -13.80
CA ALA A 153 -8.59 10.70 -15.09
C ALA A 153 -9.57 10.91 -16.25
N LYS A 154 -10.82 10.43 -16.13
CA LYS A 154 -11.88 10.64 -17.15
C LYS A 154 -12.15 12.12 -17.39
N TYR A 155 -12.26 12.92 -16.31
CA TYR A 155 -12.45 14.37 -16.46
C TYR A 155 -11.25 15.05 -17.09
N LEU A 156 -10.03 14.66 -16.73
CA LEU A 156 -8.81 15.22 -17.31
C LEU A 156 -8.70 14.91 -18.82
N VAL A 157 -8.93 13.65 -19.22
CA VAL A 157 -8.87 13.22 -20.62
C VAL A 157 -9.89 13.97 -21.47
N ALA A 158 -11.10 14.23 -20.94
CA ALA A 158 -12.12 15.00 -21.65
C ALA A 158 -11.71 16.48 -21.91
N MET A 159 -10.73 16.98 -21.17
CA MET A 159 -10.20 18.33 -21.36
C MET A 159 -9.01 18.38 -22.35
N PHE A 160 -8.49 17.23 -22.78
CA PHE A 160 -7.32 17.19 -23.65
C PHE A 160 -7.69 17.63 -25.08
N PRO A 161 -6.78 18.34 -25.77
CA PRO A 161 -6.98 18.68 -27.16
C PRO A 161 -7.00 17.39 -28.02
N GLN A 162 -7.80 17.39 -29.07
CA GLN A 162 -7.85 16.23 -30.00
C GLN A 162 -6.49 15.94 -30.67
N LYS A 163 -5.66 16.97 -30.84
CA LYS A 163 -4.29 16.87 -31.34
C LYS A 163 -3.41 17.79 -30.51
N GLY A 164 -2.29 17.25 -30.02
CA GLY A 164 -1.36 18.05 -29.23
C GLY A 164 -0.54 17.22 -28.28
N THR A 165 0.17 17.91 -27.40
CA THR A 165 1.02 17.32 -26.35
C THR A 165 0.51 17.78 -25.00
N VAL A 166 0.41 16.85 -24.06
CA VAL A 166 0.10 17.15 -22.66
C VAL A 166 1.37 16.96 -21.84
N MET A 167 1.71 17.97 -21.04
CA MET A 167 2.87 17.94 -20.14
C MET A 167 2.41 17.74 -18.70
N THR A 168 3.06 16.83 -17.98
CA THR A 168 2.86 16.65 -16.53
C THR A 168 4.13 17.04 -15.79
N GLN A 169 4.01 17.67 -14.63
CA GLN A 169 5.17 18.09 -13.83
C GLN A 169 5.86 16.91 -13.14
N CYS A 170 5.12 15.88 -12.78
CA CYS A 170 5.61 14.70 -12.11
C CYS A 170 5.00 13.45 -12.75
N PHE A 171 5.72 12.35 -12.73
CA PHE A 171 5.15 11.06 -13.11
C PHE A 171 4.29 10.53 -11.94
N GLY A 172 3.07 11.02 -11.86
CA GLY A 172 2.04 10.47 -10.97
C GLY A 172 1.49 9.18 -11.57
N GLU A 173 2.20 8.07 -11.43
CA GLU A 173 1.94 6.82 -12.15
C GLU A 173 0.48 6.36 -12.13
N THR A 174 -0.22 6.54 -11.00
CA THR A 174 -1.61 6.08 -10.90
C THR A 174 -2.53 6.90 -11.79
N ILE A 175 -2.42 8.25 -11.76
CA ILE A 175 -3.27 9.12 -12.59
C ILE A 175 -2.88 9.02 -14.06
N VAL A 176 -1.60 9.03 -14.37
CA VAL A 176 -1.12 8.90 -15.76
C VAL A 176 -1.53 7.54 -16.35
N GLY A 177 -1.33 6.44 -15.61
CA GLY A 177 -1.71 5.12 -16.08
C GLY A 177 -3.22 4.88 -16.20
N MET A 178 -4.05 5.72 -15.58
CA MET A 178 -5.51 5.68 -15.74
C MET A 178 -6.02 6.61 -16.86
N MET A 179 -5.18 7.53 -17.35
CA MET A 179 -5.49 8.36 -18.52
C MET A 179 -5.14 7.67 -19.85
N LEU A 180 -4.33 6.63 -19.79
CA LEU A 180 -3.91 5.83 -20.96
C LEU A 180 -4.84 4.64 -21.21
#